data_ee28c520d3a87e42c9836859273415f5
#
_entry.id   ee28c520d3a87e42c9836859273415f5
#
_cell.length_a   1.000
_cell.length_b   1.000
_cell.length_c   1.000
_cell.angle_alpha   90.00
_cell.angle_beta   90.00
_cell.angle_gamma   90.00
#
_symmetry.space_group_name_H-M   'P 1'
#
loop_
_entity.id
_entity.type
_entity.pdbx_description
1 polymer ?
#
loop_
_entity_poly.entity_id
_entity_poly.type
_entity_poly.pdbx_seq_one_letter_code
_entity_poly.pdbx_strand_id
1 'polypeptide(L)'
;SDSLDASDAPADLEGETICDMLDTDIDGDGQNNTVETNTGIYISSEDSGSDPLNPDTDGDGYCDGPVSPNYSNCTAGPDAFPTDASAHLDTDGDRDPDSITGNSTTGLVEDLDDDNDGASDLAEADCGTDSLDASETPELDSDGNCVKQEASAESLLDWNWGWCFCLILLLLLLLLIPIVMQRDRILVMMGTGPEPENTISEPEFVSGAGTLEDPFILAPAEGVKAGKSVSSTEVITIDKM
;
A
#
# COMPACT_ATOMS: atom_id res chain seq x y z
N SER A 1 -15.62 48.82 -0.67
CA SER A 1 -15.01 48.30 -1.91
C SER A 1 -15.90 48.67 -3.11
N ASP A 2 -15.29 48.99 -4.24
CA ASP A 2 -15.97 49.18 -5.51
C ASP A 2 -16.15 47.78 -6.15
N SER A 3 -17.36 47.30 -6.26
CA SER A 3 -17.67 45.94 -6.79
C SER A 3 -17.30 45.76 -8.27
N LEU A 4 -16.79 46.78 -8.92
CA LEU A 4 -16.38 46.78 -10.33
C LEU A 4 -14.84 46.84 -10.50
N ASP A 5 -14.11 47.05 -9.42
CA ASP A 5 -12.62 47.08 -9.45
C ASP A 5 -12.08 45.80 -8.78
N ALA A 6 -11.49 44.96 -9.61
CA ALA A 6 -10.89 43.67 -9.14
C ALA A 6 -9.67 43.93 -8.21
N SER A 7 -9.06 45.15 -8.24
CA SER A 7 -7.97 45.51 -7.33
C SER A 7 -8.45 45.88 -5.92
N ASP A 8 -9.78 45.99 -5.73
CA ASP A 8 -10.42 46.33 -4.46
C ASP A 8 -11.08 45.10 -3.81
N ALA A 9 -10.78 43.88 -4.34
CA ALA A 9 -11.22 42.64 -3.73
C ALA A 9 -10.55 42.48 -2.34
N PRO A 10 -11.30 42.01 -1.33
CA PRO A 10 -10.70 41.65 -0.04
C PRO A 10 -9.61 40.59 -0.24
N ALA A 11 -8.59 40.60 0.63
CA ALA A 11 -7.59 39.55 0.65
C ALA A 11 -8.23 38.19 0.90
N ASP A 12 -7.73 37.17 0.22
CA ASP A 12 -8.16 35.77 0.27
C ASP A 12 -6.90 34.96 -0.11
N LEU A 13 -6.13 34.59 0.90
CA LEU A 13 -4.76 34.07 0.73
C LEU A 13 -4.75 32.70 0.04
N GLU A 14 -5.64 31.82 0.47
CA GLU A 14 -5.71 30.45 -0.04
C GLU A 14 -6.66 30.29 -1.25
N GLY A 15 -7.50 31.32 -1.54
CA GLY A 15 -8.36 31.36 -2.71
C GLY A 15 -9.65 30.57 -2.58
N GLU A 16 -10.11 30.30 -1.37
CA GLU A 16 -11.33 29.52 -1.09
C GLU A 16 -12.65 30.32 -1.20
N THR A 17 -12.57 31.65 -1.38
CA THR A 17 -13.70 32.61 -1.49
C THR A 17 -14.20 33.18 -0.17
N ILE A 18 -13.63 32.84 0.96
CA ILE A 18 -13.78 33.55 2.23
C ILE A 18 -12.64 34.59 2.30
N CYS A 19 -12.93 35.81 2.66
CA CYS A 19 -11.85 36.79 2.80
C CYS A 19 -11.15 36.62 4.16
N ASP A 20 -9.84 36.82 4.21
CA ASP A 20 -8.97 36.64 5.39
C ASP A 20 -9.53 37.24 6.68
N MET A 21 -10.29 38.34 6.59
CA MET A 21 -10.91 38.99 7.76
C MET A 21 -12.01 38.14 8.43
N LEU A 22 -12.63 37.22 7.70
CA LEU A 22 -13.72 36.36 8.15
C LEU A 22 -13.30 34.90 8.22
N ASP A 23 -12.10 34.64 7.77
CA ASP A 23 -11.54 33.31 7.76
C ASP A 23 -11.01 32.92 9.15
N THR A 24 -11.19 31.69 9.52
CA THR A 24 -10.70 31.12 10.78
C THR A 24 -9.42 30.31 10.60
N ASP A 25 -8.96 30.15 9.36
CA ASP A 25 -7.78 29.38 8.95
C ASP A 25 -7.24 30.02 7.66
N ILE A 26 -6.56 31.17 7.81
CA ILE A 26 -6.25 32.08 6.69
C ILE A 26 -5.27 31.47 5.69
N ASP A 27 -4.36 30.65 6.13
CA ASP A 27 -3.37 30.02 5.26
C ASP A 27 -3.76 28.60 4.83
N GLY A 28 -4.89 28.09 5.34
CA GLY A 28 -5.49 26.85 4.86
C GLY A 28 -4.71 25.58 5.21
N ASP A 29 -3.86 25.63 6.22
CA ASP A 29 -3.09 24.46 6.65
C ASP A 29 -3.86 23.50 7.56
N GLY A 30 -5.08 23.92 7.95
CA GLY A 30 -5.98 23.16 8.83
C GLY A 30 -5.80 23.46 10.31
N GLN A 31 -4.89 24.37 10.66
CA GLN A 31 -4.79 24.92 12.01
C GLN A 31 -5.62 26.21 12.10
N ASN A 32 -6.20 26.50 13.24
CA ASN A 32 -7.06 27.67 13.40
C ASN A 32 -6.23 28.89 13.82
N ASN A 33 -6.44 30.06 13.20
CA ASN A 33 -5.75 31.32 13.53
C ASN A 33 -5.71 31.66 15.03
N THR A 34 -6.64 31.15 15.83
CA THR A 34 -6.64 31.39 17.28
C THR A 34 -5.59 30.57 18.05
N VAL A 35 -5.09 29.53 17.44
CA VAL A 35 -4.00 28.67 17.95
C VAL A 35 -2.66 29.22 17.51
N GLU A 36 -2.61 29.84 16.35
CA GLU A 36 -1.46 30.42 15.69
C GLU A 36 -1.21 31.85 16.17
N THR A 37 -0.48 31.95 17.26
CA THR A 37 -0.35 33.25 17.96
C THR A 37 0.74 34.15 17.42
N ASN A 38 1.50 33.71 16.40
CA ASN A 38 2.61 34.41 15.77
C ASN A 38 3.66 34.93 16.77
N THR A 39 3.88 34.15 17.82
CA THR A 39 4.86 34.50 18.86
C THR A 39 6.24 33.94 18.58
N GLY A 40 6.35 32.96 17.69
CA GLY A 40 7.57 32.18 17.43
C GLY A 40 7.96 31.28 18.62
N ILE A 41 7.03 31.03 19.53
CA ILE A 41 7.25 30.19 20.71
C ILE A 41 6.07 29.24 20.85
N TYR A 42 6.33 27.95 20.69
CA TYR A 42 5.36 26.91 20.98
C TYR A 42 5.13 26.79 22.48
N ILE A 43 3.89 26.83 22.91
CA ILE A 43 3.47 26.67 24.30
C ILE A 43 2.64 25.40 24.51
N SER A 44 1.68 25.16 23.62
CA SER A 44 0.78 24.00 23.66
C SER A 44 0.07 23.81 22.32
N SER A 45 -0.70 22.74 22.18
CA SER A 45 -1.59 22.52 21.03
C SER A 45 -2.66 23.61 20.83
N GLU A 46 -2.93 24.44 21.85
CA GLU A 46 -3.83 25.59 21.78
C GLU A 46 -3.08 26.92 21.60
N ASP A 47 -1.75 26.88 21.55
CA ASP A 47 -0.86 28.03 21.34
C ASP A 47 0.43 27.53 20.68
N SER A 48 0.38 27.33 19.36
CA SER A 48 1.50 26.79 18.57
C SER A 48 2.62 27.80 18.35
N GLY A 49 2.31 29.09 18.47
CA GLY A 49 3.26 30.17 18.18
C GLY A 49 3.55 30.39 16.70
N SER A 50 2.97 29.61 15.80
CA SER A 50 3.06 29.70 14.34
C SER A 50 2.44 30.98 13.78
N ASP A 51 2.72 31.29 12.52
CA ASP A 51 2.23 32.46 11.81
C ASP A 51 0.94 32.12 11.02
N PRO A 52 -0.25 32.63 11.38
CA PRO A 52 -1.52 32.31 10.73
C PRO A 52 -1.64 32.76 9.26
N LEU A 53 -0.56 33.26 8.67
CA LEU A 53 -0.48 33.64 7.27
C LEU A 53 0.55 32.78 6.50
N ASN A 54 1.20 31.85 7.17
CA ASN A 54 2.24 31.04 6.59
C ASN A 54 2.11 29.59 7.04
N PRO A 55 1.65 28.68 6.18
CA PRO A 55 1.37 27.29 6.52
C PRO A 55 2.61 26.44 6.88
N ASP A 56 3.80 27.03 6.86
CA ASP A 56 5.09 26.41 7.18
C ASP A 56 5.96 27.52 7.80
N THR A 57 5.77 27.73 9.09
CA THR A 57 6.31 28.92 9.79
C THR A 57 7.83 28.94 9.85
N ASP A 58 8.46 27.79 10.08
CA ASP A 58 9.93 27.69 10.22
C ASP A 58 10.64 27.32 8.91
N GLY A 59 9.89 26.87 7.91
CA GLY A 59 10.41 26.65 6.55
C GLY A 59 11.12 25.30 6.39
N ASP A 60 10.81 24.31 7.19
CA ASP A 60 11.43 22.98 7.11
C ASP A 60 10.81 22.09 6.02
N GLY A 61 9.64 22.47 5.51
CA GLY A 61 8.90 21.78 4.46
C GLY A 61 7.75 20.93 4.95
N TYR A 62 7.43 20.95 6.24
CA TYR A 62 6.20 20.41 6.82
C TYR A 62 5.25 21.57 7.17
N CYS A 63 3.94 21.34 6.99
CA CYS A 63 2.97 22.39 7.34
C CYS A 63 2.71 22.34 8.85
N ASP A 64 2.53 23.52 9.45
CA ASP A 64 2.19 23.66 10.87
C ASP A 64 0.93 22.88 11.23
N GLY A 65 -0.05 22.88 10.33
CA GLY A 65 -1.30 22.14 10.42
C GLY A 65 -1.37 20.85 9.58
N PRO A 66 -2.49 20.11 9.69
CA PRO A 66 -2.63 18.80 9.07
C PRO A 66 -2.86 18.82 7.55
N VAL A 67 -3.01 19.99 6.93
CA VAL A 67 -3.37 20.14 5.52
C VAL A 67 -2.25 20.85 4.76
N SER A 68 -1.95 20.40 3.56
CA SER A 68 -1.04 21.11 2.64
C SER A 68 -1.87 21.94 1.65
N PRO A 69 -1.90 23.27 1.79
CA PRO A 69 -2.65 24.13 0.89
C PRO A 69 -2.04 24.15 -0.52
N ASN A 70 -2.89 24.31 -1.55
CA ASN A 70 -2.49 24.19 -2.95
C ASN A 70 -1.46 25.23 -3.42
N TYR A 71 -1.32 26.34 -2.70
CA TYR A 71 -0.35 27.41 -3.02
C TYR A 71 0.97 27.29 -2.27
N SER A 72 1.04 26.41 -1.27
CA SER A 72 2.23 26.08 -0.49
C SER A 72 2.97 24.86 -1.06
N ASN A 73 4.22 24.71 -0.67
CA ASN A 73 5.03 23.53 -1.00
C ASN A 73 5.32 22.65 0.23
N CYS A 74 4.73 22.96 1.39
CA CYS A 74 4.91 22.12 2.57
C CYS A 74 4.17 20.78 2.43
N THR A 75 4.71 19.75 3.05
CA THR A 75 4.03 18.44 3.22
C THR A 75 2.99 18.59 4.34
N ALA A 76 1.82 17.98 4.18
CA ALA A 76 0.81 17.99 5.24
C ALA A 76 1.38 17.46 6.55
N GLY A 77 1.20 18.27 7.65
CA GLY A 77 1.61 17.97 9.02
C GLY A 77 0.54 17.17 9.79
N PRO A 78 0.25 17.51 11.06
CA PRO A 78 0.79 18.70 11.73
C PRO A 78 2.27 18.56 12.10
N ASP A 79 3.02 19.66 11.98
CA ASP A 79 4.35 19.77 12.55
C ASP A 79 4.26 19.88 14.08
N ALA A 80 4.96 18.99 14.79
CA ALA A 80 5.01 19.03 16.23
C ALA A 80 5.86 20.19 16.78
N PHE A 81 6.75 20.75 15.93
CA PHE A 81 7.72 21.79 16.29
C PHE A 81 7.66 22.99 15.31
N PRO A 82 6.51 23.63 15.05
CA PRO A 82 6.28 24.56 13.95
C PRO A 82 7.11 25.86 14.01
N THR A 83 8.02 25.97 14.98
CA THR A 83 8.93 27.13 15.16
C THR A 83 10.40 26.73 15.20
N ASP A 84 10.72 25.47 14.89
CA ASP A 84 12.10 24.96 14.86
C ASP A 84 12.36 24.00 13.70
N ALA A 85 12.85 24.53 12.60
CA ALA A 85 13.12 23.81 11.35
C ALA A 85 14.11 22.62 11.48
N SER A 86 14.47 22.20 12.66
CA SER A 86 15.32 21.05 12.88
C SER A 86 14.53 19.75 13.16
N ALA A 87 13.24 19.86 13.43
CA ALA A 87 12.39 18.72 13.80
C ALA A 87 10.92 18.97 13.41
N HIS A 88 10.16 17.90 13.15
CA HIS A 88 8.73 17.98 12.81
C HIS A 88 7.90 16.84 13.41
N LEU A 89 8.53 15.75 13.86
CA LEU A 89 7.85 14.55 14.38
C LEU A 89 8.13 14.37 15.87
N ASP A 90 7.09 14.02 16.62
CA ASP A 90 7.06 13.72 18.06
C ASP A 90 6.00 12.63 18.25
N THR A 91 6.43 11.38 18.24
CA THR A 91 5.52 10.22 18.15
C THR A 91 4.73 10.00 19.44
N ASP A 92 5.37 10.16 20.59
CA ASP A 92 4.74 9.93 21.91
C ASP A 92 4.15 11.21 22.54
N GLY A 93 4.48 12.40 22.00
CA GLY A 93 3.95 13.69 22.43
C GLY A 93 4.60 14.25 23.69
N ASP A 94 5.82 13.86 24.01
CA ASP A 94 6.54 14.30 25.22
C ASP A 94 7.33 15.59 25.02
N ARG A 95 7.51 16.03 23.74
CA ARG A 95 8.20 17.24 23.25
C ARG A 95 9.70 17.10 23.03
N ASP A 96 10.23 15.93 23.13
CA ASP A 96 11.51 15.60 22.55
C ASP A 96 11.26 15.01 21.15
N PRO A 97 11.89 15.52 20.08
CA PRO A 97 11.60 15.07 18.72
C PRO A 97 12.23 13.72 18.41
N ASP A 98 11.54 12.89 17.63
CA ASP A 98 12.05 11.60 17.13
C ASP A 98 13.41 11.76 16.41
N SER A 99 13.64 12.90 15.77
CA SER A 99 14.93 13.15 15.11
C SER A 99 15.22 14.64 14.95
N ILE A 100 16.50 15.01 14.94
CA ILE A 100 16.96 16.38 14.73
C ILE A 100 17.81 16.48 13.48
N THR A 101 17.42 17.35 12.54
CA THR A 101 18.19 17.66 11.35
C THR A 101 18.90 19.02 11.48
N GLY A 102 20.20 19.00 11.74
CA GLY A 102 20.98 20.24 11.88
C GLY A 102 21.11 20.75 13.29
N ASN A 103 20.84 22.02 13.53
CA ASN A 103 20.93 22.64 14.85
C ASN A 103 19.58 23.23 15.24
N SER A 104 19.01 22.78 16.33
CA SER A 104 17.81 23.38 16.90
C SER A 104 18.04 24.84 17.25
N THR A 105 17.07 25.67 16.96
CA THR A 105 17.03 27.10 17.32
C THR A 105 16.35 27.34 18.66
N THR A 106 15.54 26.40 19.11
CA THR A 106 14.79 26.44 20.37
C THR A 106 15.42 25.60 21.48
N GLY A 107 16.41 24.77 21.14
CA GLY A 107 17.16 23.96 22.09
C GLY A 107 16.60 22.55 22.29
N LEU A 108 15.91 22.02 21.27
CA LEU A 108 15.44 20.63 21.23
C LEU A 108 16.59 19.64 21.38
N VAL A 109 16.29 18.52 21.98
CA VAL A 109 17.17 17.35 22.12
C VAL A 109 16.44 16.18 21.50
N GLU A 110 17.13 15.38 20.73
CA GLU A 110 16.57 14.18 20.09
C GLU A 110 16.13 13.19 21.14
N ASP A 111 14.93 12.64 21.01
CA ASP A 111 14.44 11.52 21.80
C ASP A 111 15.28 10.27 21.48
N LEU A 112 15.32 9.34 22.36
CA LEU A 112 16.02 8.07 22.22
C LEU A 112 15.11 6.86 22.48
N ASP A 113 13.82 7.13 22.68
CA ASP A 113 12.74 6.16 22.95
C ASP A 113 11.45 6.76 22.39
N ASP A 114 11.41 6.88 21.04
CA ASP A 114 10.45 7.69 20.27
C ASP A 114 8.96 7.38 20.57
N ASP A 115 8.64 6.15 21.02
CA ASP A 115 7.28 5.75 21.35
C ASP A 115 7.03 5.56 22.85
N ASN A 116 8.07 5.78 23.66
CA ASN A 116 8.07 5.75 25.15
C ASN A 116 7.59 4.40 25.72
N ASP A 117 7.95 3.28 25.04
CA ASP A 117 7.63 1.92 25.51
C ASP A 117 8.64 1.38 26.53
N GLY A 118 9.78 2.09 26.70
CA GLY A 118 10.87 1.78 27.62
C GLY A 118 12.04 1.02 26.98
N ALA A 119 11.98 0.71 25.70
CA ALA A 119 13.14 0.34 24.89
C ALA A 119 13.67 1.60 24.19
N SER A 120 14.92 1.62 23.82
CA SER A 120 15.44 2.72 23.03
C SER A 120 15.40 2.37 21.54
N ASP A 121 15.29 3.39 20.67
CA ASP A 121 15.30 3.23 19.21
C ASP A 121 16.47 2.37 18.73
N LEU A 122 17.63 2.55 19.34
CA LEU A 122 18.80 1.74 19.03
C LEU A 122 18.60 0.26 19.38
N ALA A 123 17.97 -0.02 20.52
CA ALA A 123 17.70 -1.40 20.92
C ALA A 123 16.65 -2.03 20.02
N GLU A 124 15.66 -1.25 19.62
CA GLU A 124 14.61 -1.68 18.72
C GLU A 124 15.13 -1.93 17.29
N ALA A 125 15.93 -1.01 16.76
CA ALA A 125 16.62 -1.21 15.49
C ALA A 125 17.50 -2.47 15.49
N ASP A 126 18.19 -2.78 16.58
CA ASP A 126 18.98 -3.99 16.73
C ASP A 126 18.11 -5.25 16.86
N CYS A 127 16.91 -5.13 17.42
CA CYS A 127 15.95 -6.22 17.60
C CYS A 127 15.04 -6.42 16.39
N GLY A 128 14.86 -5.39 15.58
CA GLY A 128 13.98 -5.39 14.41
C GLY A 128 12.52 -5.15 14.78
N THR A 129 12.27 -4.44 15.86
CA THR A 129 10.98 -3.83 16.23
C THR A 129 10.90 -2.41 15.69
N ASP A 130 9.72 -1.80 15.71
CA ASP A 130 9.45 -0.46 15.20
C ASP A 130 9.52 0.55 16.34
N SER A 131 10.49 1.46 16.32
CA SER A 131 10.70 2.50 17.35
C SER A 131 9.60 3.55 17.43
N LEU A 132 8.59 3.46 16.57
CA LEU A 132 7.44 4.36 16.54
C LEU A 132 6.14 3.65 16.97
N ASP A 133 6.19 2.36 17.36
CA ASP A 133 5.02 1.57 17.73
C ASP A 133 5.19 0.94 19.13
N ALA A 134 4.75 1.63 20.17
CA ALA A 134 4.79 1.19 21.56
C ALA A 134 4.14 -0.19 21.85
N SER A 135 3.51 -0.81 20.85
CA SER A 135 3.01 -2.18 20.97
C SER A 135 4.03 -3.25 20.55
N GLU A 136 5.15 -2.85 19.98
CA GLU A 136 6.23 -3.72 19.46
C GLU A 136 7.49 -3.75 20.33
N THR A 137 7.35 -3.63 21.65
CA THR A 137 8.49 -3.65 22.61
C THR A 137 9.39 -4.86 22.42
N PRO A 138 10.70 -4.70 22.21
CA PRO A 138 11.63 -5.80 22.05
C PRO A 138 11.86 -6.58 23.36
N GLU A 139 12.00 -7.90 23.28
CA GLU A 139 12.47 -8.70 24.42
C GLU A 139 13.99 -8.57 24.55
N LEU A 140 14.46 -7.94 25.64
CA LEU A 140 15.88 -7.79 25.95
C LEU A 140 16.32 -8.76 27.07
N ASP A 141 17.55 -9.25 26.98
CA ASP A 141 18.17 -10.02 28.04
C ASP A 141 18.69 -9.09 29.18
N SER A 142 19.23 -9.66 30.25
CA SER A 142 19.78 -8.87 31.39
C SER A 142 20.97 -7.97 31.04
N ASP A 143 21.55 -8.14 29.88
CA ASP A 143 22.69 -7.38 29.36
C ASP A 143 22.23 -6.35 28.30
N GLY A 144 20.91 -6.26 28.02
CA GLY A 144 20.29 -5.34 27.07
C GLY A 144 20.39 -5.78 25.62
N ASN A 145 20.68 -7.04 25.33
CA ASN A 145 20.71 -7.55 23.98
C ASN A 145 19.36 -8.21 23.62
N CYS A 146 19.01 -8.16 22.35
CA CYS A 146 17.81 -8.80 21.85
C CYS A 146 17.78 -10.29 22.16
N VAL A 147 16.73 -10.73 22.80
CA VAL A 147 16.40 -12.15 22.87
C VAL A 147 15.92 -12.56 21.49
N LYS A 148 16.86 -12.93 20.59
CA LYS A 148 16.48 -13.49 19.30
C LYS A 148 15.67 -14.75 19.59
N GLN A 149 14.37 -14.69 19.35
CA GLN A 149 13.56 -15.89 19.30
C GLN A 149 14.20 -16.78 18.23
N GLU A 150 14.97 -17.79 18.64
CA GLU A 150 15.37 -18.84 17.74
C GLU A 150 14.07 -19.38 17.17
N ALA A 151 13.88 -19.18 15.86
CA ALA A 151 12.71 -19.70 15.15
C ALA A 151 12.55 -21.14 15.62
N SER A 152 11.53 -21.40 16.41
CA SER A 152 11.36 -22.68 17.08
C SER A 152 11.48 -23.76 16.00
N ALA A 153 12.30 -24.77 16.25
CA ALA A 153 12.58 -25.86 15.29
C ALA A 153 11.30 -26.56 14.77
N GLU A 154 10.16 -26.18 15.31
CA GLU A 154 8.82 -26.58 14.85
C GLU A 154 8.45 -26.04 13.46
N SER A 155 8.95 -24.85 13.08
CA SER A 155 8.67 -24.32 11.72
C SER A 155 9.47 -25.07 10.63
N LEU A 156 10.61 -25.67 10.99
CA LEU A 156 11.38 -26.50 10.07
C LEU A 156 10.80 -27.90 9.86
N LEU A 157 9.98 -28.38 10.82
CA LEU A 157 9.26 -29.66 10.70
C LEU A 157 8.03 -29.55 9.80
N ASP A 158 7.38 -28.39 9.75
CA ASP A 158 6.21 -28.20 8.89
C ASP A 158 6.58 -28.17 7.39
N TRP A 159 7.73 -27.63 7.02
CA TRP A 159 8.20 -27.66 5.63
C TRP A 159 8.62 -29.09 5.21
N ASN A 160 9.17 -29.86 6.14
CA ASN A 160 9.63 -31.23 5.84
C ASN A 160 8.46 -32.22 5.69
N TRP A 161 7.34 -31.98 6.39
CA TRP A 161 6.11 -32.80 6.24
C TRP A 161 5.45 -32.60 4.87
N GLY A 162 5.43 -31.39 4.35
CA GLY A 162 4.91 -31.09 3.01
C GLY A 162 5.69 -31.84 1.93
N TRP A 163 7.01 -31.86 2.01
CA TRP A 163 7.87 -32.59 1.06
C TRP A 163 7.76 -34.10 1.23
N CYS A 164 7.70 -34.60 2.46
CA CYS A 164 7.45 -36.02 2.72
C CYS A 164 6.08 -36.47 2.19
N PHE A 165 5.03 -35.65 2.38
CA PHE A 165 3.71 -35.94 1.82
C PHE A 165 3.72 -35.92 0.28
N CYS A 166 4.39 -34.95 -0.34
CA CYS A 166 4.55 -34.92 -1.79
C CYS A 166 5.33 -36.12 -2.32
N LEU A 167 6.42 -36.54 -1.65
CA LEU A 167 7.18 -37.71 -2.04
C LEU A 167 6.40 -39.02 -1.87
N ILE A 168 5.63 -39.14 -0.79
CA ILE A 168 4.75 -40.29 -0.55
C ILE A 168 3.64 -40.35 -1.60
N LEU A 169 3.01 -39.21 -1.92
CA LEU A 169 2.00 -39.12 -2.98
C LEU A 169 2.61 -39.47 -4.35
N LEU A 170 3.80 -39.02 -4.65
CA LEU A 170 4.50 -39.29 -5.90
C LEU A 170 4.88 -40.77 -6.01
N LEU A 171 5.33 -41.40 -4.91
CA LEU A 171 5.59 -42.85 -4.83
C LEU A 171 4.28 -43.66 -4.99
N LEU A 172 3.19 -43.23 -4.36
CA LEU A 172 1.88 -43.86 -4.53
C LEU A 172 1.38 -43.73 -5.97
N LEU A 173 1.55 -42.59 -6.61
CA LEU A 173 1.23 -42.37 -8.03
C LEU A 173 2.05 -43.29 -8.94
N LEU A 174 3.37 -43.40 -8.68
CA LEU A 174 4.26 -44.29 -9.44
C LEU A 174 3.91 -45.79 -9.27
N LEU A 175 3.40 -46.19 -8.10
CA LEU A 175 2.90 -47.55 -7.86
C LEU A 175 1.55 -47.81 -8.51
N LEU A 176 0.70 -46.76 -8.65
CA LEU A 176 -0.63 -46.90 -9.28
C LEU A 176 -0.56 -46.92 -10.82
N ILE A 177 0.43 -46.25 -11.44
CA ILE A 177 0.59 -46.21 -12.89
C ILE A 177 0.66 -47.64 -13.51
N PRO A 178 1.52 -48.56 -13.02
CA PRO A 178 1.59 -49.90 -13.61
C PRO A 178 0.30 -50.69 -13.38
N ILE A 179 -0.41 -50.46 -12.26
CA ILE A 179 -1.68 -51.14 -11.99
C ILE A 179 -2.78 -50.70 -12.95
N VAL A 180 -2.84 -49.38 -13.26
CA VAL A 180 -3.78 -48.86 -14.24
C VAL A 180 -3.43 -49.33 -15.65
N MET A 181 -2.16 -49.34 -16.01
CA MET A 181 -1.70 -49.84 -17.33
C MET A 181 -1.95 -51.36 -17.50
N GLN A 182 -1.87 -52.14 -16.41
CA GLN A 182 -2.23 -53.58 -16.46
C GLN A 182 -3.76 -53.76 -16.57
N ARG A 183 -4.56 -52.87 -15.98
CA ARG A 183 -6.02 -52.93 -16.08
C ARG A 183 -6.50 -52.82 -17.51
N ASP A 184 -5.92 -51.90 -18.29
CA ASP A 184 -6.27 -51.69 -19.69
C ASP A 184 -5.88 -52.86 -20.57
N ARG A 185 -4.77 -53.54 -20.27
CA ARG A 185 -4.39 -54.79 -20.94
C ARG A 185 -5.35 -55.97 -20.63
N ILE A 186 -5.83 -56.03 -19.39
CA ILE A 186 -6.80 -57.09 -18.99
C ILE A 186 -8.16 -56.80 -19.63
N LEU A 187 -8.59 -55.52 -19.70
CA LEU A 187 -9.85 -55.13 -20.34
C LEU A 187 -9.85 -55.41 -21.86
N VAL A 188 -8.72 -55.22 -22.52
CA VAL A 188 -8.56 -55.56 -23.96
C VAL A 188 -8.64 -57.08 -24.16
N MET A 189 -8.10 -57.87 -23.25
CA MET A 189 -8.23 -59.35 -23.33
C MET A 189 -9.65 -59.86 -23.04
N MET A 190 -10.46 -59.10 -22.29
CA MET A 190 -11.86 -59.43 -21.99
C MET A 190 -12.88 -58.92 -23.02
N GLY A 191 -12.42 -58.23 -24.10
CA GLY A 191 -13.28 -57.74 -25.16
C GLY A 191 -14.17 -56.55 -24.77
N THR A 192 -13.88 -55.89 -23.64
CA THR A 192 -14.56 -54.67 -23.17
C THR A 192 -13.66 -53.45 -23.27
N GLY A 193 -12.85 -53.33 -24.32
CA GLY A 193 -12.01 -52.17 -24.58
C GLY A 193 -12.85 -50.94 -24.94
N PRO A 194 -12.41 -49.74 -24.61
CA PRO A 194 -13.09 -48.53 -24.99
C PRO A 194 -13.16 -48.42 -26.50
N GLU A 195 -14.32 -48.00 -26.99
CA GLU A 195 -14.53 -47.66 -28.42
C GLU A 195 -13.52 -46.59 -28.85
N PRO A 196 -13.01 -46.63 -30.09
CA PRO A 196 -12.01 -45.68 -30.54
C PRO A 196 -12.55 -44.26 -30.46
N GLU A 197 -11.83 -43.41 -29.71
CA GLU A 197 -12.10 -41.98 -29.55
C GLU A 197 -12.12 -41.32 -30.92
N ASN A 198 -13.28 -40.78 -31.29
CA ASN A 198 -13.47 -40.05 -32.54
C ASN A 198 -12.68 -38.74 -32.47
N THR A 199 -11.49 -38.70 -33.05
CA THR A 199 -10.66 -37.48 -33.14
C THR A 199 -11.43 -36.42 -33.92
N ILE A 200 -11.97 -35.45 -33.20
CA ILE A 200 -12.54 -34.23 -33.77
C ILE A 200 -11.35 -33.44 -34.35
N SER A 201 -11.29 -33.34 -35.68
CA SER A 201 -10.32 -32.48 -36.34
C SER A 201 -10.56 -31.02 -35.95
N GLU A 202 -9.50 -30.28 -35.65
CA GLU A 202 -9.58 -28.83 -35.47
C GLU A 202 -10.29 -28.15 -36.62
N PRO A 203 -11.16 -27.13 -36.35
CA PRO A 203 -11.87 -26.44 -37.43
C PRO A 203 -10.89 -25.64 -38.31
N GLU A 204 -10.96 -25.88 -39.61
CA GLU A 204 -10.12 -25.18 -40.58
C GLU A 204 -10.67 -23.76 -40.84
N PHE A 205 -9.77 -22.76 -40.90
CA PHE A 205 -10.12 -21.38 -41.27
C PHE A 205 -10.52 -21.29 -42.73
N VAL A 206 -11.73 -20.83 -42.99
CA VAL A 206 -12.25 -20.75 -44.36
C VAL A 206 -12.02 -19.37 -45.01
N SER A 207 -12.19 -18.28 -44.26
CA SER A 207 -11.98 -16.91 -44.80
C SER A 207 -12.03 -15.84 -43.68
N GLY A 208 -11.54 -14.67 -44.01
CA GLY A 208 -11.60 -13.48 -43.19
C GLY A 208 -10.21 -12.95 -42.79
N ALA A 209 -10.04 -11.63 -42.76
CA ALA A 209 -8.79 -10.98 -42.42
C ALA A 209 -8.64 -10.69 -40.92
N GLY A 210 -9.64 -11.02 -40.10
CA GLY A 210 -9.62 -10.81 -38.64
C GLY A 210 -9.78 -9.35 -38.21
N THR A 211 -10.35 -8.51 -39.08
CA THR A 211 -10.65 -7.10 -38.75
C THR A 211 -12.13 -6.91 -38.45
N LEU A 212 -12.50 -5.73 -37.90
CA LEU A 212 -13.90 -5.40 -37.62
C LEU A 212 -14.81 -5.40 -38.88
N GLU A 213 -14.21 -5.15 -40.07
CA GLU A 213 -14.94 -5.09 -41.36
C GLU A 213 -14.95 -6.45 -42.11
N ASP A 214 -14.01 -7.36 -41.74
CA ASP A 214 -13.88 -8.69 -42.33
C ASP A 214 -13.49 -9.73 -41.27
N PRO A 215 -14.43 -10.16 -40.41
CA PRO A 215 -14.17 -11.12 -39.33
C PRO A 215 -13.86 -12.52 -39.86
N PHE A 216 -13.02 -13.27 -39.12
CA PHE A 216 -12.76 -14.67 -39.43
C PHE A 216 -14.03 -15.52 -39.28
N ILE A 217 -14.31 -16.32 -40.30
CA ILE A 217 -15.40 -17.29 -40.32
C ILE A 217 -14.80 -18.69 -40.11
N LEU A 218 -15.26 -19.38 -39.07
CA LEU A 218 -14.89 -20.78 -38.85
C LEU A 218 -15.85 -21.73 -39.54
N ALA A 219 -15.32 -22.76 -40.18
CA ALA A 219 -16.14 -23.81 -40.75
C ALA A 219 -16.87 -24.57 -39.66
N PRO A 220 -18.12 -24.98 -39.82
CA PRO A 220 -18.81 -25.83 -38.87
C PRO A 220 -18.12 -27.19 -38.79
N ALA A 221 -17.92 -27.68 -37.54
CA ALA A 221 -17.32 -29.00 -37.31
C ALA A 221 -18.20 -30.09 -37.99
N GLU A 222 -17.61 -30.93 -38.82
CA GLU A 222 -18.30 -32.07 -39.43
C GLU A 222 -18.78 -33.03 -38.32
N GLY A 223 -20.09 -33.25 -38.25
CA GLY A 223 -20.68 -34.21 -37.32
C GLY A 223 -21.85 -33.69 -36.48
N VAL A 224 -22.18 -32.42 -36.54
CA VAL A 224 -23.37 -31.88 -35.86
C VAL A 224 -24.59 -32.11 -36.79
N LYS A 225 -25.44 -33.09 -36.43
CA LYS A 225 -26.74 -33.26 -37.09
C LYS A 225 -27.58 -32.01 -36.90
N ALA A 226 -28.03 -31.44 -38.01
CA ALA A 226 -28.92 -30.29 -38.05
C ALA A 226 -30.16 -30.53 -37.16
N GLY A 227 -30.27 -29.76 -36.08
CA GLY A 227 -31.39 -29.91 -35.17
C GLY A 227 -31.48 -28.88 -34.04
N LYS A 228 -30.59 -27.88 -33.93
CA LYS A 228 -30.79 -26.71 -33.04
C LYS A 228 -30.02 -25.50 -33.56
N SER A 229 -30.77 -24.47 -33.96
CA SER A 229 -30.20 -23.17 -34.27
C SER A 229 -29.59 -22.55 -33.00
N VAL A 230 -28.26 -22.49 -32.90
CA VAL A 230 -27.58 -21.68 -31.92
C VAL A 230 -27.32 -20.32 -32.56
N SER A 231 -28.15 -19.34 -32.22
CA SER A 231 -27.96 -17.93 -32.53
C SER A 231 -27.04 -17.34 -31.42
N SER A 232 -25.77 -17.28 -31.70
CA SER A 232 -24.87 -16.33 -31.00
C SER A 232 -23.60 -16.15 -31.81
N THR A 233 -23.49 -14.98 -32.42
CA THR A 233 -22.27 -14.49 -33.04
C THR A 233 -21.38 -13.96 -31.91
N GLU A 234 -20.52 -14.80 -31.35
CA GLU A 234 -19.47 -14.33 -30.46
C GLU A 234 -18.32 -13.80 -31.32
N VAL A 235 -18.17 -12.47 -31.32
CA VAL A 235 -17.03 -11.79 -31.93
C VAL A 235 -15.88 -11.80 -30.91
N ILE A 236 -14.88 -12.63 -31.13
CA ILE A 236 -13.66 -12.62 -30.35
C ILE A 236 -12.72 -11.53 -30.89
N THR A 237 -12.60 -10.43 -30.21
CA THR A 237 -11.55 -9.42 -30.43
C THR A 237 -10.25 -9.84 -29.75
N ILE A 238 -9.23 -10.11 -30.53
CA ILE A 238 -7.87 -10.33 -30.02
C ILE A 238 -7.15 -8.99 -30.04
N ASP A 239 -6.96 -8.38 -28.87
CA ASP A 239 -6.09 -7.22 -28.69
C ASP A 239 -4.62 -7.65 -28.88
N LYS A 240 -3.93 -6.99 -29.79
CA LYS A 240 -2.47 -7.13 -29.94
C LYS A 240 -1.78 -6.22 -28.93
N MET A 241 -1.03 -6.81 -28.01
CA MET A 241 0.09 -6.12 -27.34
C MET A 241 1.24 -5.90 -28.31
#